data_ed69d33eaf06b9ac40e62f8f3fd1e068
#
_entry.id   ed69d33eaf06b9ac40e62f8f3fd1e068
#
_cell.length_a   1.000
_cell.length_b   1.000
_cell.length_c   1.000
_cell.angle_alpha   90.00
_cell.angle_beta   90.00
_cell.angle_gamma   90.00
#
_symmetry.space_group_name_H-M   'P 1'
#
loop_
_entity.id
_entity.type
_entity.pdbx_description
1 polymer ?
#
loop_
_entity_poly.entity_id
_entity_poly.type
_entity_poly.pdbx_seq_one_letter_code
_entity_poly.pdbx_strand_id
1 'polypeptide(L)'
;MTEPVRIRVAAEKPYDVVIGRGLLGDIVEFLSGSAKIAIVHQPTLAETAKVLVDELKAVGADAHRVEVPDAEDGKDLAVAGFCWDVLGKIGLARTDVVVGLGGGAVTDLAGFVASTWMRGVRLVNIPTTLLGMVDAAVGGKTGINTDAGKNLVGTFYEPDAIFVDLATLETLPRNELIAGMAEIVKGGFIADPVILDLIEADPAKALDPTGDVLADLVRRKIQIKADVVTNDLRESSLREILNYGHTLGHAIERRERYRWRHGAAISVGLVFAAELARLAGRLDDETADRHKRVLELLGLPTTYDPDALPQLMEGMKVDKKNKAGVLRFVVLDGLAKPGRLEGPDPSLIAAAYGAVAAEPKKSAGGTVLL
;
A
#
# COMPACT_ATOMS: atom_id res chain seq x y z
N MET A 1 5.44 27.71 5.47
CA MET A 1 5.21 26.25 5.50
C MET A 1 3.98 26.02 6.38
N THR A 2 2.97 25.33 5.90
CA THR A 2 1.81 24.93 6.70
C THR A 2 2.25 23.87 7.71
N GLU A 3 1.75 23.93 8.96
CA GLU A 3 2.05 22.91 9.96
C GLU A 3 1.67 21.51 9.44
N PRO A 4 2.50 20.47 9.74
CA PRO A 4 2.19 19.10 9.37
C PRO A 4 0.88 18.62 10.00
N VAL A 5 0.08 17.89 9.24
CA VAL A 5 -1.14 17.24 9.73
C VAL A 5 -0.75 15.95 10.46
N ARG A 6 -1.33 15.71 11.63
CA ARG A 6 -1.13 14.49 12.41
C ARG A 6 -2.43 13.66 12.44
N ILE A 7 -2.33 12.40 12.04
CA ILE A 7 -3.42 11.42 12.13
C ILE A 7 -3.01 10.36 13.15
N ARG A 8 -3.83 10.21 14.21
CA ARG A 8 -3.59 9.22 15.24
C ARG A 8 -4.11 7.85 14.84
N VAL A 9 -3.26 6.83 14.90
CA VAL A 9 -3.67 5.42 14.83
C VAL A 9 -3.66 4.88 16.25
N ALA A 10 -4.83 4.61 16.81
CA ALA A 10 -5.02 4.24 18.21
C ALA A 10 -5.25 2.73 18.38
N ALA A 11 -4.38 1.91 17.77
CA ALA A 11 -4.43 0.45 17.88
C ALA A 11 -3.69 -0.07 19.15
N GLU A 12 -3.06 -1.26 19.12
CA GLU A 12 -2.42 -1.85 20.31
C GLU A 12 -1.26 -0.99 20.83
N LYS A 13 -0.41 -0.46 19.93
CA LYS A 13 0.62 0.53 20.23
C LYS A 13 0.31 1.81 19.47
N PRO A 14 -0.29 2.83 20.09
CA PRO A 14 -0.70 4.04 19.40
C PRO A 14 0.47 4.83 18.83
N TYR A 15 0.35 5.29 17.57
CA TYR A 15 1.35 6.11 16.89
C TYR A 15 0.70 7.19 16.03
N ASP A 16 1.50 8.16 15.60
CA ASP A 16 1.04 9.23 14.71
C ASP A 16 1.57 9.04 13.29
N VAL A 17 0.72 9.32 12.31
CA VAL A 17 1.11 9.54 10.92
C VAL A 17 1.20 11.05 10.71
N VAL A 18 2.42 11.53 10.46
CA VAL A 18 2.74 12.95 10.24
C VAL A 18 2.79 13.20 8.74
N ILE A 19 1.94 14.08 8.22
CA ILE A 19 1.80 14.35 6.78
C ILE A 19 2.17 15.81 6.53
N GLY A 20 3.12 16.04 5.64
CA GLY A 20 3.57 17.40 5.31
C GLY A 20 4.49 17.44 4.11
N ARG A 21 5.19 18.56 3.92
CA ARG A 21 6.23 18.74 2.89
C ARG A 21 7.50 19.22 3.56
N GLY A 22 8.65 18.58 3.23
CA GLY A 22 9.94 18.94 3.79
C GLY A 22 10.07 18.59 5.27
N LEU A 23 9.66 17.37 5.65
CA LEU A 23 9.61 16.90 7.05
C LEU A 23 10.97 16.50 7.64
N LEU A 24 12.09 16.77 6.95
CA LEU A 24 13.43 16.36 7.42
C LEU A 24 13.71 16.83 8.85
N GLY A 25 13.37 18.09 9.17
CA GLY A 25 13.55 18.64 10.51
C GLY A 25 12.72 17.91 11.56
N ASP A 26 11.45 17.64 11.28
CA ASP A 26 10.54 16.89 12.19
C ASP A 26 11.05 15.45 12.43
N ILE A 27 11.58 14.80 11.38
CA ILE A 27 12.15 13.45 11.45
C ILE A 27 13.41 13.46 12.34
N VAL A 28 14.31 14.41 12.12
CA VAL A 28 15.55 14.54 12.90
C VAL A 28 15.23 14.83 14.37
N GLU A 29 14.30 15.74 14.65
CA GLU A 29 13.84 16.04 16.01
C GLU A 29 13.27 14.78 16.70
N PHE A 30 12.39 14.04 16.03
CA PHE A 30 11.79 12.81 16.57
C PHE A 30 12.83 11.72 16.89
N LEU A 31 13.88 11.62 16.09
CA LEU A 31 14.92 10.61 16.19
C LEU A 31 16.10 11.02 17.08
N SER A 32 16.24 12.31 17.41
CA SER A 32 17.42 12.88 18.11
C SER A 32 17.67 12.28 19.50
N GLY A 33 16.66 11.69 20.15
CA GLY A 33 16.79 10.99 21.42
C GLY A 33 17.33 9.55 21.33
N SER A 34 17.60 9.02 20.12
CA SER A 34 18.07 7.66 19.89
C SER A 34 19.58 7.64 19.78
N ALA A 35 20.25 6.71 20.49
CA ALA A 35 21.71 6.61 20.46
C ALA A 35 22.19 6.08 19.10
N LYS A 36 21.55 5.02 18.58
CA LYS A 36 21.87 4.45 17.27
C LYS A 36 20.64 4.34 16.38
N ILE A 37 20.84 4.57 15.09
CA ILE A 37 19.77 4.56 14.09
C ILE A 37 20.26 3.80 12.85
N ALA A 38 19.53 2.75 12.45
CA ALA A 38 19.78 2.01 11.21
C ALA A 38 18.72 2.38 10.16
N ILE A 39 19.12 3.00 9.06
CA ILE A 39 18.24 3.45 7.98
C ILE A 39 18.29 2.43 6.84
N VAL A 40 17.26 1.61 6.72
CA VAL A 40 17.07 0.66 5.63
C VAL A 40 16.51 1.40 4.43
N HIS A 41 17.21 1.33 3.29
CA HIS A 41 16.82 2.06 2.08
C HIS A 41 17.23 1.32 0.79
N GLN A 42 16.57 1.64 -0.32
CA GLN A 42 16.89 1.17 -1.67
C GLN A 42 18.03 2.01 -2.28
N PRO A 43 18.74 1.50 -3.31
CA PRO A 43 19.81 2.24 -3.99
C PRO A 43 19.36 3.57 -4.59
N THR A 44 18.12 3.63 -5.10
CA THR A 44 17.51 4.86 -5.66
C THR A 44 17.36 5.99 -4.64
N LEU A 45 17.41 5.68 -3.35
CA LEU A 45 17.29 6.63 -2.23
C LEU A 45 18.61 6.86 -1.48
N ALA A 46 19.75 6.41 -2.04
CA ALA A 46 21.05 6.50 -1.37
C ALA A 46 21.43 7.93 -0.96
N GLU A 47 21.16 8.93 -1.81
CA GLU A 47 21.44 10.33 -1.50
C GLU A 47 20.47 10.87 -0.42
N THR A 48 19.19 10.54 -0.50
CA THR A 48 18.20 10.92 0.53
C THR A 48 18.57 10.32 1.89
N ALA A 49 18.94 9.04 1.92
CA ALA A 49 19.40 8.37 3.12
C ALA A 49 20.70 8.98 3.67
N LYS A 50 21.62 9.40 2.79
CA LYS A 50 22.84 10.09 3.17
C LYS A 50 22.54 11.42 3.86
N VAL A 51 21.69 12.25 3.27
CA VAL A 51 21.27 13.53 3.87
C VAL A 51 20.68 13.31 5.25
N LEU A 52 19.76 12.35 5.42
CA LEU A 52 19.17 12.03 6.72
C LEU A 52 20.23 11.57 7.73
N VAL A 53 21.19 10.74 7.34
CA VAL A 53 22.29 10.31 8.19
C VAL A 53 23.17 11.49 8.63
N ASP A 54 23.52 12.39 7.70
CA ASP A 54 24.38 13.53 7.98
C ASP A 54 23.70 14.49 8.99
N GLU A 55 22.40 14.76 8.84
CA GLU A 55 21.61 15.57 9.78
C GLU A 55 21.49 14.92 11.17
N LEU A 56 21.24 13.60 11.22
CA LEU A 56 21.19 12.87 12.49
C LEU A 56 22.54 12.87 13.21
N LYS A 57 23.66 12.74 12.49
CA LYS A 57 24.99 12.84 13.06
C LYS A 57 25.29 14.24 13.57
N ALA A 58 24.80 15.27 12.89
CA ALA A 58 24.98 16.66 13.34
C ALA A 58 24.31 16.93 14.71
N VAL A 59 23.25 16.19 15.05
CA VAL A 59 22.60 16.25 16.37
C VAL A 59 23.12 15.20 17.36
N GLY A 60 24.19 14.47 17.02
CA GLY A 60 24.92 13.56 17.91
C GLY A 60 24.45 12.10 17.89
N ALA A 61 23.56 11.70 16.99
CA ALA A 61 23.16 10.30 16.85
C ALA A 61 24.20 9.50 16.03
N ASP A 62 24.39 8.21 16.37
CA ASP A 62 25.20 7.27 15.58
C ASP A 62 24.32 6.61 14.51
N ALA A 63 24.18 7.28 13.35
CA ALA A 63 23.30 6.87 12.27
C ALA A 63 24.05 6.13 11.15
N HIS A 64 23.47 5.03 10.68
CA HIS A 64 24.04 4.12 9.68
C HIS A 64 23.04 3.84 8.55
N ARG A 65 23.54 3.76 7.31
CA ARG A 65 22.75 3.31 6.15
C ARG A 65 22.84 1.80 6.00
N VAL A 66 21.71 1.19 5.68
CA VAL A 66 21.59 -0.23 5.35
C VAL A 66 20.93 -0.32 3.98
N GLU A 67 21.74 -0.39 2.92
CA GLU A 67 21.25 -0.47 1.55
C GLU A 67 20.80 -1.89 1.25
N VAL A 68 19.57 -2.05 0.73
CA VAL A 68 18.94 -3.34 0.36
C VAL A 68 18.53 -3.31 -1.11
N PRO A 69 18.34 -4.47 -1.77
CA PRO A 69 17.86 -4.54 -3.15
C PRO A 69 16.55 -3.78 -3.37
N ASP A 70 16.32 -3.36 -4.62
CA ASP A 70 15.15 -2.56 -4.99
C ASP A 70 13.86 -3.39 -5.00
N ALA A 71 12.74 -2.74 -4.73
CA ALA A 71 11.39 -3.28 -4.80
C ALA A 71 11.23 -4.63 -4.06
N GLU A 72 10.52 -5.58 -4.66
CA GLU A 72 10.23 -6.89 -4.05
C GLU A 72 11.45 -7.79 -3.87
N ASP A 73 12.54 -7.56 -4.60
CA ASP A 73 13.80 -8.30 -4.43
C ASP A 73 14.43 -8.04 -3.05
N GLY A 74 14.10 -6.91 -2.43
CA GLY A 74 14.48 -6.60 -1.05
C GLY A 74 13.75 -7.43 -0.01
N LYS A 75 12.56 -7.98 -0.32
CA LYS A 75 11.73 -8.72 0.64
C LYS A 75 12.06 -10.21 0.71
N ASP A 76 13.33 -10.53 0.88
CA ASP A 76 13.84 -11.89 0.94
C ASP A 76 14.47 -12.21 2.31
N LEU A 77 14.48 -13.49 2.70
CA LEU A 77 15.06 -13.95 3.97
C LEU A 77 16.57 -13.67 4.07
N ALA A 78 17.30 -13.79 2.96
CA ALA A 78 18.74 -13.51 2.95
C ALA A 78 19.00 -12.01 3.16
N VAL A 79 18.14 -11.15 2.61
CA VAL A 79 18.22 -9.69 2.83
C VAL A 79 17.88 -9.33 4.28
N ALA A 80 16.87 -9.96 4.87
CA ALA A 80 16.57 -9.78 6.29
C ALA A 80 17.75 -10.24 7.17
N GLY A 81 18.38 -11.38 6.83
CA GLY A 81 19.60 -11.88 7.48
C GLY A 81 20.76 -10.88 7.40
N PHE A 82 20.99 -10.32 6.20
CA PHE A 82 21.98 -9.25 6.01
C PHE A 82 21.68 -8.04 6.90
N CYS A 83 20.43 -7.60 6.98
CA CYS A 83 20.05 -6.49 7.89
C CYS A 83 20.41 -6.82 9.34
N TRP A 84 20.06 -8.01 9.86
CA TRP A 84 20.40 -8.40 11.23
C TRP A 84 21.91 -8.45 11.48
N ASP A 85 22.70 -8.92 10.51
CA ASP A 85 24.16 -8.92 10.60
C ASP A 85 24.72 -7.49 10.72
N VAL A 86 24.17 -6.53 9.97
CA VAL A 86 24.53 -5.12 10.06
C VAL A 86 24.14 -4.57 11.43
N LEU A 87 22.90 -4.82 11.91
CA LEU A 87 22.46 -4.39 13.23
C LEU A 87 23.38 -4.92 14.34
N GLY A 88 23.82 -6.18 14.21
CA GLY A 88 24.79 -6.79 15.13
C GLY A 88 26.16 -6.09 15.09
N LYS A 89 26.68 -5.81 13.90
CA LYS A 89 28.01 -5.14 13.72
C LYS A 89 28.03 -3.73 14.29
N ILE A 90 26.94 -2.96 14.10
CA ILE A 90 26.84 -1.60 14.68
C ILE A 90 26.47 -1.63 16.18
N GLY A 91 26.12 -2.80 16.73
CA GLY A 91 25.70 -2.96 18.12
C GLY A 91 24.41 -2.21 18.45
N LEU A 92 23.38 -2.34 17.55
CA LEU A 92 22.07 -1.73 17.76
C LEU A 92 21.36 -2.38 18.93
N ALA A 93 21.06 -1.59 19.96
CA ALA A 93 20.44 -2.00 21.21
C ALA A 93 18.91 -1.92 21.17
N ARG A 94 18.24 -2.41 22.22
CA ARG A 94 16.77 -2.49 22.25
C ARG A 94 16.07 -1.13 22.21
N THR A 95 16.72 -0.08 22.68
CA THR A 95 16.20 1.30 22.72
C THR A 95 16.49 2.08 21.45
N ASP A 96 17.29 1.52 20.55
CA ASP A 96 17.67 2.13 19.30
C ASP A 96 16.57 1.93 18.23
N VAL A 97 16.76 2.51 17.05
CA VAL A 97 15.70 2.64 16.03
C VAL A 97 16.13 2.04 14.71
N VAL A 98 15.23 1.28 14.09
CA VAL A 98 15.26 0.93 12.66
C VAL A 98 14.34 1.91 11.94
N VAL A 99 14.83 2.52 10.87
CA VAL A 99 14.06 3.41 9.98
C VAL A 99 13.89 2.73 8.63
N GLY A 100 12.66 2.59 8.17
CA GLY A 100 12.35 2.15 6.80
C GLY A 100 12.15 3.38 5.90
N LEU A 101 13.12 3.71 5.06
CA LEU A 101 13.06 4.82 4.10
C LEU A 101 12.89 4.25 2.69
N GLY A 102 11.67 4.29 2.14
CA GLY A 102 11.44 3.72 0.82
C GLY A 102 9.97 3.44 0.48
N GLY A 103 9.74 2.65 -0.55
CA GLY A 103 8.42 2.15 -0.90
C GLY A 103 7.90 1.09 0.08
N GLY A 104 6.72 0.53 -0.20
CA GLY A 104 6.07 -0.49 0.64
C GLY A 104 6.96 -1.70 0.93
N ALA A 105 7.77 -2.15 -0.03
CA ALA A 105 8.68 -3.28 0.17
C ALA A 105 9.73 -2.99 1.27
N VAL A 106 10.29 -1.78 1.28
CA VAL A 106 11.27 -1.38 2.31
C VAL A 106 10.60 -1.22 3.67
N THR A 107 9.42 -0.61 3.75
CA THR A 107 8.71 -0.44 5.04
C THR A 107 8.30 -1.79 5.63
N ASP A 108 7.88 -2.76 4.80
CA ASP A 108 7.56 -4.12 5.23
C ASP A 108 8.80 -4.86 5.75
N LEU A 109 9.92 -4.79 5.01
CA LEU A 109 11.18 -5.42 5.40
C LEU A 109 11.72 -4.81 6.70
N ALA A 110 11.81 -3.47 6.76
CA ALA A 110 12.32 -2.75 7.93
C ALA A 110 11.49 -3.07 9.18
N GLY A 111 10.17 -3.13 9.02
CA GLY A 111 9.26 -3.53 10.09
C GLY A 111 9.48 -4.96 10.55
N PHE A 112 9.67 -5.91 9.63
CA PHE A 112 9.98 -7.31 9.96
C PHE A 112 11.33 -7.43 10.66
N VAL A 113 12.36 -6.76 10.16
CA VAL A 113 13.70 -6.70 10.79
C VAL A 113 13.61 -6.12 12.21
N ALA A 114 12.92 -4.99 12.39
CA ALA A 114 12.74 -4.36 13.69
C ALA A 114 11.97 -5.26 14.66
N SER A 115 10.93 -5.95 14.20
CA SER A 115 10.09 -6.80 15.04
C SER A 115 10.83 -8.02 15.58
N THR A 116 11.81 -8.52 14.84
CA THR A 116 12.54 -9.75 15.14
C THR A 116 13.88 -9.51 15.80
N TRP A 117 14.56 -8.37 15.54
CA TRP A 117 15.81 -8.01 16.19
C TRP A 117 15.60 -7.81 17.71
N MET A 118 16.34 -8.53 18.54
CA MET A 118 16.24 -8.49 20.01
C MET A 118 14.80 -8.66 20.55
N ARG A 119 13.90 -9.31 19.80
CA ARG A 119 12.45 -9.50 20.06
C ARG A 119 11.65 -8.18 20.01
N GLY A 120 12.11 -7.25 19.22
CA GLY A 120 11.46 -5.96 18.97
C GLY A 120 12.32 -4.76 19.38
N VAL A 121 12.58 -3.88 18.42
CA VAL A 121 13.22 -2.58 18.59
C VAL A 121 12.31 -1.50 18.01
N ARG A 122 12.59 -0.25 18.30
CA ARG A 122 11.79 0.88 17.77
C ARG A 122 11.83 0.90 16.24
N LEU A 123 10.70 1.25 15.63
CA LEU A 123 10.51 1.35 14.19
C LEU A 123 9.94 2.72 13.81
N VAL A 124 10.51 3.36 12.81
CA VAL A 124 9.95 4.55 12.14
C VAL A 124 9.88 4.29 10.64
N ASN A 125 8.75 4.58 10.01
CA ASN A 125 8.59 4.45 8.56
C ASN A 125 8.54 5.83 7.89
N ILE A 126 9.29 5.97 6.79
CA ILE A 126 9.32 7.14 5.90
C ILE A 126 8.99 6.64 4.49
N PRO A 127 7.69 6.40 4.17
CA PRO A 127 7.29 5.93 2.86
C PRO A 127 7.52 7.01 1.80
N THR A 128 8.13 6.63 0.67
CA THR A 128 8.48 7.55 -0.43
C THR A 128 7.70 7.29 -1.72
N THR A 129 6.82 6.28 -1.73
CA THR A 129 5.89 6.02 -2.84
C THR A 129 4.47 6.28 -2.40
N LEU A 130 3.58 6.69 -3.32
CA LEU A 130 2.18 6.92 -2.99
C LEU A 130 1.53 5.70 -2.36
N LEU A 131 1.74 4.50 -2.93
CA LEU A 131 1.24 3.24 -2.37
C LEU A 131 1.77 2.97 -0.95
N GLY A 132 3.05 3.24 -0.71
CA GLY A 132 3.65 3.14 0.63
C GLY A 132 2.98 4.07 1.63
N MET A 133 2.73 5.33 1.25
CA MET A 133 2.12 6.36 2.08
C MET A 133 0.68 6.02 2.48
N VAL A 134 -0.14 5.64 1.49
CA VAL A 134 -1.58 5.48 1.69
C VAL A 134 -2.00 4.06 2.08
N ASP A 135 -1.08 3.10 1.98
CA ASP A 135 -1.39 1.71 2.28
C ASP A 135 -0.28 1.00 3.07
N ALA A 136 0.84 0.62 2.47
CA ALA A 136 1.76 -0.36 3.04
C ALA A 136 2.31 0.05 4.41
N ALA A 137 2.79 1.29 4.60
CA ALA A 137 3.42 1.73 5.84
C ALA A 137 2.44 1.84 7.02
N VAL A 138 1.12 1.96 6.78
CA VAL A 138 0.11 2.15 7.82
C VAL A 138 -0.54 0.83 8.21
N GLY A 139 -0.59 0.52 9.51
CA GLY A 139 -1.33 -0.63 10.04
C GLY A 139 -0.51 -1.84 10.40
N GLY A 140 0.82 -1.68 10.55
CA GLY A 140 1.71 -2.63 11.21
C GLY A 140 1.86 -4.00 10.55
N LYS A 141 1.36 -4.23 9.34
CA LYS A 141 1.67 -5.44 8.59
C LYS A 141 3.11 -5.35 8.10
N THR A 142 3.95 -6.30 8.49
CA THR A 142 5.35 -6.38 8.07
C THR A 142 5.66 -7.79 7.61
N GLY A 143 6.62 -7.98 6.70
CA GLY A 143 6.91 -9.32 6.25
C GLY A 143 7.88 -9.41 5.08
N ILE A 144 8.23 -10.64 4.78
CA ILE A 144 9.09 -11.03 3.68
C ILE A 144 8.37 -12.06 2.79
N ASN A 145 8.89 -12.21 1.59
CA ASN A 145 8.42 -13.17 0.61
C ASN A 145 9.11 -14.53 0.79
N THR A 146 8.48 -15.57 0.29
CA THR A 146 9.03 -16.93 0.22
C THR A 146 8.71 -17.52 -1.15
N ASP A 147 9.32 -18.65 -1.48
CA ASP A 147 9.00 -19.39 -2.72
C ASP A 147 7.52 -19.78 -2.81
N ALA A 148 6.85 -19.92 -1.66
CA ALA A 148 5.43 -20.27 -1.60
C ALA A 148 4.50 -19.08 -1.89
N GLY A 149 4.99 -17.82 -1.74
CA GLY A 149 4.21 -16.61 -2.02
C GLY A 149 4.69 -15.38 -1.25
N LYS A 150 4.07 -14.24 -1.59
CA LYS A 150 4.35 -12.94 -0.94
C LYS A 150 3.77 -12.88 0.47
N ASN A 151 4.50 -12.20 1.37
CA ASN A 151 4.04 -11.81 2.72
C ASN A 151 3.55 -12.98 3.61
N LEU A 152 4.00 -14.21 3.34
CA LEU A 152 3.59 -15.38 4.15
C LEU A 152 4.34 -15.48 5.47
N VAL A 153 5.51 -14.86 5.56
CA VAL A 153 6.30 -14.76 6.79
C VAL A 153 6.34 -13.31 7.21
N GLY A 154 5.80 -13.00 8.38
CA GLY A 154 5.71 -11.62 8.85
C GLY A 154 5.15 -11.51 10.27
N THR A 155 5.06 -10.27 10.71
CA THR A 155 4.54 -9.93 12.04
C THR A 155 3.60 -8.74 11.93
N PHE A 156 2.68 -8.61 12.90
CA PHE A 156 2.02 -7.33 13.16
C PHE A 156 2.92 -6.53 14.09
N TYR A 157 3.53 -5.48 13.58
CA TYR A 157 4.47 -4.64 14.33
C TYR A 157 4.24 -3.17 14.02
N GLU A 158 3.68 -2.45 14.97
CA GLU A 158 3.32 -1.04 14.82
C GLU A 158 4.55 -0.15 14.98
N PRO A 159 4.75 0.86 14.12
CA PRO A 159 5.85 1.81 14.26
C PRO A 159 5.64 2.77 15.42
N ASP A 160 6.69 3.50 15.81
CA ASP A 160 6.61 4.62 16.76
C ASP A 160 6.02 5.86 16.08
N ALA A 161 6.30 6.05 14.79
CA ALA A 161 5.76 7.10 13.93
C ALA A 161 5.89 6.74 12.44
N ILE A 162 5.07 7.39 11.61
CA ILE A 162 5.19 7.39 10.16
C ILE A 162 5.29 8.83 9.68
N PHE A 163 6.31 9.14 8.88
CA PHE A 163 6.48 10.46 8.27
C PHE A 163 6.20 10.39 6.77
N VAL A 164 5.10 10.97 6.36
CA VAL A 164 4.64 11.06 4.98
C VAL A 164 5.06 12.41 4.41
N ASP A 165 6.28 12.47 3.87
CA ASP A 165 6.78 13.67 3.22
C ASP A 165 6.32 13.68 1.75
N LEU A 166 5.31 14.50 1.46
CA LEU A 166 4.73 14.62 0.13
C LEU A 166 5.70 15.16 -0.92
N ALA A 167 6.80 15.82 -0.51
CA ALA A 167 7.84 16.26 -1.44
C ALA A 167 8.53 15.09 -2.15
N THR A 168 8.56 13.91 -1.55
CA THR A 168 9.14 12.70 -2.17
C THR A 168 8.36 12.24 -3.40
N LEU A 169 7.09 12.61 -3.54
CA LEU A 169 6.27 12.29 -4.71
C LEU A 169 6.68 13.06 -5.96
N GLU A 170 7.40 14.19 -5.82
CA GLU A 170 7.86 15.01 -6.95
C GLU A 170 8.90 14.28 -7.81
N THR A 171 9.66 13.37 -7.20
CA THR A 171 10.66 12.53 -7.87
C THR A 171 10.16 11.13 -8.20
N LEU A 172 8.94 10.78 -7.75
CA LEU A 172 8.36 9.46 -8.00
C LEU A 172 8.01 9.31 -9.48
N PRO A 173 8.40 8.21 -10.15
CA PRO A 173 7.98 7.94 -11.51
C PRO A 173 6.45 7.98 -11.66
N ARG A 174 5.97 8.63 -12.73
CA ARG A 174 4.53 8.87 -12.93
C ARG A 174 3.69 7.59 -12.90
N ASN A 175 4.22 6.48 -13.40
CA ASN A 175 3.54 5.19 -13.37
C ASN A 175 3.39 4.61 -11.96
N GLU A 176 4.33 4.89 -11.05
CA GLU A 176 4.23 4.53 -9.63
C GLU A 176 3.19 5.41 -8.91
N LEU A 177 3.16 6.70 -9.25
CA LEU A 177 2.13 7.62 -8.74
C LEU A 177 0.73 7.15 -9.14
N ILE A 178 0.51 6.88 -10.44
CA ILE A 178 -0.77 6.39 -10.96
C ILE A 178 -1.16 5.05 -10.32
N ALA A 179 -0.22 4.12 -10.17
CA ALA A 179 -0.49 2.84 -9.52
C ALA A 179 -0.98 3.03 -8.07
N GLY A 180 -0.37 3.96 -7.31
CA GLY A 180 -0.82 4.27 -5.95
C GLY A 180 -2.23 4.84 -5.88
N MET A 181 -2.70 5.52 -6.94
CA MET A 181 -4.05 6.08 -6.99
C MET A 181 -5.15 5.03 -6.92
N ALA A 182 -4.91 3.78 -7.34
CA ALA A 182 -5.91 2.72 -7.23
C ALA A 182 -6.36 2.50 -5.77
N GLU A 183 -5.44 2.60 -4.82
CA GLU A 183 -5.73 2.49 -3.40
C GLU A 183 -6.52 3.69 -2.86
N ILE A 184 -6.24 4.88 -3.38
CA ILE A 184 -7.00 6.10 -3.06
C ILE A 184 -8.44 5.97 -3.58
N VAL A 185 -8.61 5.58 -4.85
CA VAL A 185 -9.93 5.32 -5.46
C VAL A 185 -10.70 4.27 -4.68
N LYS A 186 -10.04 3.16 -4.29
CA LYS A 186 -10.65 2.15 -3.41
C LYS A 186 -11.19 2.79 -2.12
N GLY A 187 -10.41 3.66 -1.48
CA GLY A 187 -10.84 4.41 -0.29
C GLY A 187 -12.12 5.22 -0.53
N GLY A 188 -12.23 5.86 -1.70
CA GLY A 188 -13.40 6.60 -2.12
C GLY A 188 -14.66 5.74 -2.20
N PHE A 189 -14.54 4.56 -2.78
CA PHE A 189 -15.68 3.65 -2.93
C PHE A 189 -16.10 2.97 -1.63
N ILE A 190 -15.16 2.66 -0.73
CA ILE A 190 -15.50 1.92 0.50
C ILE A 190 -15.87 2.82 1.68
N ALA A 191 -15.48 4.13 1.70
CA ALA A 191 -15.63 4.93 2.91
C ALA A 191 -15.82 6.44 2.68
N ASP A 192 -15.11 7.08 1.75
CA ASP A 192 -15.14 8.55 1.58
C ASP A 192 -15.36 8.96 0.11
N PRO A 193 -16.63 9.09 -0.34
CA PRO A 193 -16.97 9.47 -1.72
C PRO A 193 -16.38 10.80 -2.20
N VAL A 194 -16.03 11.73 -1.29
CA VAL A 194 -15.39 13.01 -1.65
C VAL A 194 -14.09 12.78 -2.40
N ILE A 195 -13.38 11.68 -2.15
CA ILE A 195 -12.20 11.27 -2.92
C ILE A 195 -12.53 11.15 -4.42
N LEU A 196 -13.64 10.51 -4.74
CA LEU A 196 -14.09 10.31 -6.12
C LEU A 196 -14.48 11.64 -6.77
N ASP A 197 -15.21 12.48 -6.02
CA ASP A 197 -15.65 13.80 -6.50
C ASP A 197 -14.46 14.71 -6.83
N LEU A 198 -13.42 14.70 -5.98
CA LEU A 198 -12.17 15.46 -6.21
C LEU A 198 -11.42 14.99 -7.46
N ILE A 199 -11.36 13.68 -7.69
CA ILE A 199 -10.70 13.11 -8.87
C ILE A 199 -11.47 13.44 -10.14
N GLU A 200 -12.80 13.30 -10.12
CA GLU A 200 -13.66 13.59 -11.28
C GLU A 200 -13.69 15.08 -11.62
N ALA A 201 -13.61 15.96 -10.62
CA ALA A 201 -13.58 17.40 -10.83
C ALA A 201 -12.32 17.86 -11.60
N ASP A 202 -11.14 17.31 -11.29
CA ASP A 202 -9.89 17.64 -11.98
C ASP A 202 -8.86 16.50 -11.82
N PRO A 203 -8.86 15.51 -12.75
CA PRO A 203 -7.91 14.40 -12.69
C PRO A 203 -6.44 14.84 -12.78
N ALA A 204 -6.16 15.98 -13.45
CA ALA A 204 -4.79 16.48 -13.56
C ALA A 204 -4.28 16.99 -12.21
N LYS A 205 -5.11 17.71 -11.45
CA LYS A 205 -4.77 18.13 -10.08
C LYS A 205 -4.69 16.95 -9.11
N ALA A 206 -5.50 15.91 -9.30
CA ALA A 206 -5.43 14.69 -8.52
C ALA A 206 -4.10 13.94 -8.70
N LEU A 207 -3.40 14.16 -9.83
CA LEU A 207 -2.10 13.58 -10.17
C LEU A 207 -0.94 14.59 -10.10
N ASP A 208 -1.15 15.78 -9.56
CA ASP A 208 -0.09 16.77 -9.36
C ASP A 208 0.61 16.54 -8.02
N PRO A 209 1.88 16.07 -8.00
CA PRO A 209 2.60 15.78 -6.76
C PRO A 209 2.87 17.03 -5.92
N THR A 210 2.78 18.23 -6.51
CA THR A 210 2.97 19.50 -5.79
C THR A 210 1.66 20.10 -5.29
N GLY A 211 0.51 19.59 -5.77
CA GLY A 211 -0.82 20.16 -5.58
C GLY A 211 -1.48 19.80 -4.25
N ASP A 212 -2.37 20.68 -3.81
CA ASP A 212 -3.16 20.49 -2.58
C ASP A 212 -4.22 19.39 -2.73
N VAL A 213 -4.69 19.13 -3.97
CA VAL A 213 -5.69 18.08 -4.22
C VAL A 213 -5.12 16.71 -3.91
N LEU A 214 -3.92 16.38 -4.43
CA LEU A 214 -3.27 15.11 -4.10
C LEU A 214 -2.96 15.02 -2.61
N ALA A 215 -2.52 16.11 -1.99
CA ALA A 215 -2.26 16.15 -0.54
C ALA A 215 -3.53 15.82 0.27
N ASP A 216 -4.70 16.37 -0.10
CA ASP A 216 -5.98 16.06 0.55
C ASP A 216 -6.41 14.61 0.29
N LEU A 217 -6.24 14.10 -0.92
CA LEU A 217 -6.51 12.69 -1.26
C LEU A 217 -5.67 11.72 -0.40
N VAL A 218 -4.37 11.99 -0.24
CA VAL A 218 -3.47 11.21 0.62
C VAL A 218 -3.94 11.25 2.07
N ARG A 219 -4.22 12.44 2.60
CA ARG A 219 -4.71 12.63 3.96
C ARG A 219 -6.01 11.84 4.20
N ARG A 220 -7.01 11.95 3.31
CA ARG A 220 -8.29 11.23 3.41
C ARG A 220 -8.09 9.72 3.40
N LYS A 221 -7.25 9.20 2.50
CA LYS A 221 -7.00 7.76 2.42
C LYS A 221 -6.26 7.22 3.65
N ILE A 222 -5.30 7.98 4.20
CA ILE A 222 -4.62 7.64 5.46
C ILE A 222 -5.62 7.64 6.62
N GLN A 223 -6.53 8.62 6.70
CA GLN A 223 -7.56 8.67 7.73
C GLN A 223 -8.45 7.43 7.70
N ILE A 224 -8.95 7.05 6.51
CA ILE A 224 -9.75 5.81 6.35
C ILE A 224 -8.99 4.60 6.89
N LYS A 225 -7.71 4.48 6.54
CA LYS A 225 -6.91 3.34 6.98
C LYS A 225 -6.64 3.37 8.47
N ALA A 226 -6.36 4.54 9.03
CA ALA A 226 -6.17 4.74 10.46
C ALA A 226 -7.40 4.33 11.26
N ASP A 227 -8.59 4.74 10.81
CA ASP A 227 -9.87 4.40 11.46
C ASP A 227 -10.11 2.89 11.43
N VAL A 228 -9.88 2.25 10.28
CA VAL A 228 -10.06 0.79 10.13
C VAL A 228 -9.07 0.02 10.99
N VAL A 229 -7.78 0.41 10.98
CA VAL A 229 -6.72 -0.26 11.76
C VAL A 229 -6.92 -0.08 13.26
N THR A 230 -7.33 1.10 13.69
CA THR A 230 -7.65 1.40 15.11
C THR A 230 -8.71 0.43 15.64
N ASN A 231 -9.70 0.08 14.82
CA ASN A 231 -10.79 -0.81 15.23
C ASN A 231 -10.52 -2.30 14.98
N ASP A 232 -9.59 -2.63 14.08
CA ASP A 232 -9.28 -4.03 13.72
C ASP A 232 -7.85 -4.18 13.19
N LEU A 233 -6.86 -4.17 14.08
CA LEU A 233 -5.44 -4.29 13.73
C LEU A 233 -5.13 -5.62 13.03
N ARG A 234 -5.75 -6.73 13.47
CA ARG A 234 -5.41 -8.10 13.06
C ARG A 234 -6.25 -8.66 11.93
N GLU A 235 -7.09 -7.82 11.29
CA GLU A 235 -7.95 -8.23 10.16
C GLU A 235 -8.90 -9.39 10.55
N SER A 236 -9.54 -9.25 11.71
CA SER A 236 -10.50 -10.24 12.21
C SER A 236 -11.88 -10.09 11.54
N SER A 237 -12.28 -8.88 11.14
CA SER A 237 -13.59 -8.60 10.55
C SER A 237 -13.66 -7.30 9.74
N LEU A 238 -13.51 -6.13 10.39
CA LEU A 238 -13.70 -4.82 9.74
C LEU A 238 -12.63 -4.53 8.69
N ARG A 239 -11.38 -4.86 8.98
CA ARG A 239 -10.24 -4.59 8.09
C ARG A 239 -10.36 -5.31 6.74
N GLU A 240 -11.20 -6.36 6.65
CA GLU A 240 -11.47 -7.07 5.40
C GLU A 240 -12.02 -6.13 4.30
N ILE A 241 -12.70 -5.02 4.64
CA ILE A 241 -13.20 -4.04 3.67
C ILE A 241 -12.09 -3.45 2.81
N LEU A 242 -10.86 -3.36 3.33
CA LEU A 242 -9.69 -2.90 2.59
C LEU A 242 -9.29 -3.86 1.45
N ASN A 243 -9.82 -5.10 1.45
CA ASN A 243 -9.60 -6.08 0.39
C ASN A 243 -10.61 -5.94 -0.77
N TYR A 244 -11.36 -4.83 -0.85
CA TYR A 244 -12.21 -4.55 -2.00
C TYR A 244 -11.37 -4.54 -3.29
N GLY A 245 -11.78 -5.33 -4.30
CA GLY A 245 -11.03 -5.54 -5.53
C GLY A 245 -9.84 -6.52 -5.44
N HIS A 246 -9.36 -6.85 -4.25
CA HIS A 246 -8.11 -7.61 -4.05
C HIS A 246 -8.23 -9.09 -4.42
N THR A 247 -9.40 -9.71 -4.31
CA THR A 247 -9.56 -11.15 -4.62
C THR A 247 -9.16 -11.46 -6.07
N LEU A 248 -9.61 -10.65 -7.05
CA LEU A 248 -9.18 -10.78 -8.43
C LEU A 248 -7.80 -10.14 -8.65
N GLY A 249 -7.53 -8.98 -8.05
CA GLY A 249 -6.27 -8.27 -8.21
C GLY A 249 -5.06 -9.13 -7.84
N HIS A 250 -5.06 -9.78 -6.68
CA HIS A 250 -3.99 -10.70 -6.27
C HIS A 250 -3.84 -11.93 -7.19
N ALA A 251 -4.96 -12.44 -7.74
CA ALA A 251 -4.89 -13.52 -8.72
C ALA A 251 -4.21 -13.07 -10.02
N ILE A 252 -4.46 -11.83 -10.47
CA ILE A 252 -3.77 -11.20 -11.60
C ILE A 252 -2.28 -11.04 -11.29
N GLU A 253 -1.91 -10.44 -10.13
CA GLU A 253 -0.50 -10.28 -9.74
C GLU A 253 0.25 -11.60 -9.77
N ARG A 254 -0.35 -12.67 -9.22
CA ARG A 254 0.24 -14.00 -9.19
C ARG A 254 0.43 -14.58 -10.61
N ARG A 255 -0.61 -14.47 -11.47
CA ARG A 255 -0.54 -14.93 -12.87
C ARG A 255 0.55 -14.20 -13.64
N GLU A 256 0.68 -12.90 -13.42
CA GLU A 256 1.70 -12.05 -14.03
C GLU A 256 3.08 -12.18 -13.37
N ARG A 257 3.25 -13.10 -12.41
CA ARG A 257 4.48 -13.29 -11.64
C ARG A 257 4.98 -11.97 -11.02
N TYR A 258 4.02 -11.15 -10.53
CA TYR A 258 4.25 -9.85 -9.90
C TYR A 258 4.96 -8.80 -10.76
N ARG A 259 4.94 -8.98 -12.08
CA ARG A 259 5.44 -7.98 -13.04
C ARG A 259 4.47 -6.81 -13.24
N TRP A 260 3.18 -7.06 -13.06
CA TRP A 260 2.20 -5.98 -13.00
C TRP A 260 2.30 -5.24 -11.68
N ARG A 261 2.20 -3.90 -11.75
CA ARG A 261 2.10 -3.10 -10.54
C ARG A 261 0.84 -3.41 -9.77
N HIS A 262 0.94 -3.44 -8.45
CA HIS A 262 -0.18 -3.73 -7.56
C HIS A 262 -1.43 -2.92 -7.92
N GLY A 263 -1.33 -1.58 -8.03
CA GLY A 263 -2.46 -0.72 -8.33
C GLY A 263 -3.12 -0.99 -9.70
N ALA A 264 -2.35 -1.44 -10.70
CA ALA A 264 -2.90 -1.83 -11.98
C ALA A 264 -3.78 -3.09 -11.86
N ALA A 265 -3.33 -4.09 -11.11
CA ALA A 265 -4.11 -5.30 -10.85
C ALA A 265 -5.35 -5.01 -9.99
N ILE A 266 -5.20 -4.17 -8.95
CA ILE A 266 -6.32 -3.76 -8.09
C ILE A 266 -7.35 -2.95 -8.86
N SER A 267 -6.95 -2.09 -9.78
CA SER A 267 -7.87 -1.33 -10.63
C SER A 267 -8.82 -2.24 -11.40
N VAL A 268 -8.31 -3.28 -12.05
CA VAL A 268 -9.14 -4.29 -12.73
C VAL A 268 -10.04 -5.02 -11.71
N GLY A 269 -9.48 -5.38 -10.57
CA GLY A 269 -10.21 -6.03 -9.49
C GLY A 269 -11.37 -5.20 -8.92
N LEU A 270 -11.23 -3.87 -8.86
CA LEU A 270 -12.28 -2.95 -8.42
C LEU A 270 -13.45 -2.92 -9.40
N VAL A 271 -13.18 -2.83 -10.70
CA VAL A 271 -14.22 -2.88 -11.74
C VAL A 271 -14.95 -4.23 -11.71
N PHE A 272 -14.19 -5.33 -11.60
CA PHE A 272 -14.79 -6.67 -11.48
C PHE A 272 -15.67 -6.80 -10.23
N ALA A 273 -15.24 -6.32 -9.08
CA ALA A 273 -15.99 -6.41 -7.83
C ALA A 273 -17.27 -5.57 -7.87
N ALA A 274 -17.23 -4.40 -8.51
CA ALA A 274 -18.40 -3.56 -8.74
C ALA A 274 -19.42 -4.26 -9.65
N GLU A 275 -18.95 -4.84 -10.75
CA GLU A 275 -19.79 -5.57 -11.69
C GLU A 275 -20.41 -6.82 -11.06
N LEU A 276 -19.64 -7.55 -10.25
CA LEU A 276 -20.14 -8.69 -9.48
C LEU A 276 -21.26 -8.28 -8.51
N ALA A 277 -21.09 -7.12 -7.85
CA ALA A 277 -22.11 -6.57 -6.95
C ALA A 277 -23.37 -6.15 -7.73
N ARG A 278 -23.22 -5.50 -8.89
CA ARG A 278 -24.30 -5.08 -9.76
C ARG A 278 -25.12 -6.29 -10.24
N LEU A 279 -24.46 -7.32 -10.76
CA LEU A 279 -25.11 -8.54 -11.22
C LEU A 279 -25.78 -9.32 -10.09
N ALA A 280 -25.27 -9.22 -8.86
CA ALA A 280 -25.89 -9.76 -7.66
C ALA A 280 -27.06 -8.91 -7.14
N GLY A 281 -27.43 -7.80 -7.79
CA GLY A 281 -28.51 -6.91 -7.38
C GLY A 281 -28.22 -6.08 -6.13
N ARG A 282 -26.93 -5.86 -5.79
CA ARG A 282 -26.48 -5.18 -4.58
C ARG A 282 -25.98 -3.75 -4.83
N LEU A 283 -25.54 -3.45 -6.05
CA LEU A 283 -25.01 -2.16 -6.45
C LEU A 283 -25.81 -1.63 -7.64
N ASP A 284 -26.11 -0.33 -7.63
CA ASP A 284 -26.76 0.35 -8.75
C ASP A 284 -25.81 0.54 -9.94
N ASP A 285 -26.40 0.68 -11.14
CA ASP A 285 -25.67 0.79 -12.40
C ASP A 285 -24.73 2.02 -12.41
N GLU A 286 -25.19 3.18 -11.91
CA GLU A 286 -24.39 4.41 -11.91
C GLU A 286 -23.13 4.24 -11.07
N THR A 287 -23.25 3.69 -9.85
CA THR A 287 -22.11 3.45 -8.97
C THR A 287 -21.16 2.41 -9.57
N ALA A 288 -21.68 1.35 -10.21
CA ALA A 288 -20.84 0.36 -10.88
C ALA A 288 -20.05 0.98 -12.04
N ASP A 289 -20.71 1.74 -12.93
CA ASP A 289 -20.05 2.41 -14.06
C ASP A 289 -19.05 3.49 -13.60
N ARG A 290 -19.29 4.14 -12.45
CA ARG A 290 -18.39 5.13 -11.87
C ARG A 290 -17.01 4.53 -11.58
N HIS A 291 -16.90 3.25 -11.19
CA HIS A 291 -15.62 2.59 -10.95
C HIS A 291 -14.72 2.65 -12.18
N LYS A 292 -15.24 2.19 -13.32
CA LYS A 292 -14.49 2.20 -14.58
C LYS A 292 -14.12 3.63 -14.99
N ARG A 293 -15.08 4.54 -14.94
CA ARG A 293 -14.89 5.94 -15.32
C ARG A 293 -13.79 6.61 -14.53
N VAL A 294 -13.81 6.54 -13.20
CA VAL A 294 -12.82 7.19 -12.33
C VAL A 294 -11.42 6.61 -12.52
N LEU A 295 -11.30 5.29 -12.65
CA LEU A 295 -10.02 4.63 -12.87
C LEU A 295 -9.42 4.98 -14.24
N GLU A 296 -10.24 5.04 -15.30
CA GLU A 296 -9.80 5.44 -16.66
C GLU A 296 -9.38 6.93 -16.71
N LEU A 297 -10.03 7.83 -15.96
CA LEU A 297 -9.61 9.23 -15.84
C LEU A 297 -8.18 9.39 -15.31
N LEU A 298 -7.75 8.49 -14.45
CA LEU A 298 -6.39 8.45 -13.89
C LEU A 298 -5.40 7.69 -14.78
N GLY A 299 -5.86 7.06 -15.87
CA GLY A 299 -5.03 6.24 -16.74
C GLY A 299 -4.75 4.83 -16.20
N LEU A 300 -5.50 4.37 -15.20
CA LEU A 300 -5.42 3.01 -14.69
C LEU A 300 -6.10 2.00 -15.64
N PRO A 301 -5.59 0.76 -15.78
CA PRO A 301 -6.24 -0.25 -16.60
C PRO A 301 -7.53 -0.73 -15.94
N THR A 302 -8.57 -0.92 -16.77
CA THR A 302 -9.88 -1.43 -16.33
C THR A 302 -10.23 -2.75 -17.00
N THR A 303 -9.31 -3.29 -17.80
CA THR A 303 -9.50 -4.55 -18.55
C THR A 303 -8.28 -5.46 -18.39
N TYR A 304 -8.49 -6.75 -18.62
CA TYR A 304 -7.48 -7.79 -18.56
C TYR A 304 -7.76 -8.90 -19.58
N ASP A 305 -6.77 -9.76 -19.84
CA ASP A 305 -6.78 -10.88 -20.78
C ASP A 305 -8.11 -11.65 -20.72
N PRO A 306 -8.88 -11.71 -21.84
CA PRO A 306 -10.20 -12.34 -21.87
C PRO A 306 -10.16 -13.85 -21.59
N ASP A 307 -9.04 -14.52 -21.84
CA ASP A 307 -8.90 -15.99 -21.70
C ASP A 307 -8.34 -16.39 -20.32
N ALA A 308 -8.08 -15.43 -19.43
CA ALA A 308 -7.39 -15.70 -18.16
C ALA A 308 -8.31 -16.27 -17.06
N LEU A 309 -9.64 -16.17 -17.17
CA LEU A 309 -10.56 -16.52 -16.09
C LEU A 309 -10.29 -17.90 -15.45
N PRO A 310 -10.07 -19.00 -16.21
CA PRO A 310 -9.83 -20.31 -15.60
C PRO A 310 -8.62 -20.32 -14.67
N GLN A 311 -7.51 -19.68 -15.06
CA GLN A 311 -6.31 -19.59 -14.26
C GLN A 311 -6.50 -18.67 -13.04
N LEU A 312 -7.23 -17.55 -13.21
CA LEU A 312 -7.55 -16.64 -12.12
C LEU A 312 -8.45 -17.29 -11.07
N MET A 313 -9.41 -18.12 -11.49
CA MET A 313 -10.25 -18.90 -10.57
C MET A 313 -9.44 -19.84 -9.69
N GLU A 314 -8.44 -20.52 -10.25
CA GLU A 314 -7.52 -21.35 -9.45
C GLU A 314 -6.68 -20.49 -8.48
N GLY A 315 -6.17 -19.34 -8.94
CA GLY A 315 -5.43 -18.38 -8.12
C GLY A 315 -6.26 -17.86 -6.93
N MET A 316 -7.52 -17.52 -7.17
CA MET A 316 -8.43 -17.05 -6.11
C MET A 316 -8.76 -18.12 -5.07
N LYS A 317 -8.83 -19.42 -5.46
CA LYS A 317 -9.04 -20.54 -4.53
C LYS A 317 -7.86 -20.77 -3.59
N VAL A 318 -6.63 -20.59 -4.07
CA VAL A 318 -5.40 -20.77 -3.27
C VAL A 318 -5.33 -19.76 -2.14
N ASP A 319 -5.68 -18.51 -2.38
CA ASP A 319 -5.69 -17.44 -1.38
C ASP A 319 -6.66 -17.73 -0.20
N LYS A 320 -7.66 -18.58 -0.40
CA LYS A 320 -8.75 -18.87 0.54
C LYS A 320 -8.75 -20.26 1.15
N LYS A 321 -7.75 -21.11 0.91
CA LYS A 321 -7.63 -22.44 1.53
C LYS A 321 -7.68 -22.42 3.07
N ASN A 322 -7.38 -21.28 3.69
CA ASN A 322 -7.39 -21.11 5.14
C ASN A 322 -8.76 -20.77 5.75
N LYS A 323 -9.83 -20.59 4.95
CA LYS A 323 -11.18 -20.24 5.41
C LYS A 323 -12.26 -21.12 4.75
N ALA A 324 -12.26 -22.43 5.02
CA ALA A 324 -13.30 -23.41 4.63
C ALA A 324 -13.59 -23.57 3.12
N GLY A 325 -12.72 -23.14 2.21
CA GLY A 325 -12.83 -23.44 0.77
C GLY A 325 -13.90 -22.69 -0.02
N VAL A 326 -14.66 -21.76 0.60
CA VAL A 326 -15.68 -20.95 -0.05
C VAL A 326 -15.06 -19.65 -0.56
N LEU A 327 -15.24 -19.34 -1.86
CA LEU A 327 -14.84 -18.04 -2.40
C LEU A 327 -15.64 -16.91 -1.76
N ARG A 328 -14.93 -15.88 -1.31
CA ARG A 328 -15.51 -14.71 -0.67
C ARG A 328 -14.99 -13.45 -1.34
N PHE A 329 -15.89 -12.53 -1.65
CA PHE A 329 -15.56 -11.22 -2.23
C PHE A 329 -16.04 -10.11 -1.30
N VAL A 330 -15.21 -9.11 -1.12
CA VAL A 330 -15.70 -7.82 -0.64
C VAL A 330 -16.41 -7.16 -1.82
N VAL A 331 -17.62 -6.69 -1.60
CA VAL A 331 -18.48 -6.01 -2.59
C VAL A 331 -19.07 -4.75 -1.94
N LEU A 332 -19.83 -3.97 -2.70
CA LEU A 332 -20.58 -2.83 -2.15
C LEU A 332 -22.09 -3.10 -2.18
N ASP A 333 -22.77 -2.69 -1.11
CA ASP A 333 -24.23 -2.62 -0.96
C ASP A 333 -24.75 -1.19 -1.24
N GLY A 334 -24.03 -0.42 -2.03
CA GLY A 334 -24.16 0.99 -2.32
C GLY A 334 -22.85 1.73 -2.07
N LEU A 335 -22.76 2.96 -2.54
CA LEU A 335 -21.57 3.79 -2.38
C LEU A 335 -21.21 3.96 -0.89
N ALA A 336 -19.95 3.73 -0.55
CA ALA A 336 -19.43 3.75 0.83
C ALA A 336 -20.13 2.76 1.80
N LYS A 337 -20.69 1.68 1.26
CA LYS A 337 -21.33 0.63 2.05
C LYS A 337 -20.72 -0.73 1.71
N PRO A 338 -19.50 -1.04 2.20
CA PRO A 338 -18.86 -2.32 1.93
C PRO A 338 -19.61 -3.48 2.61
N GLY A 339 -19.73 -4.58 1.88
CA GLY A 339 -20.35 -5.82 2.31
C GLY A 339 -19.57 -7.05 1.85
N ARG A 340 -20.12 -8.24 2.08
CA ARG A 340 -19.51 -9.50 1.69
C ARG A 340 -20.45 -10.29 0.79
N LEU A 341 -19.88 -10.95 -0.22
CA LEU A 341 -20.56 -11.92 -1.07
C LEU A 341 -19.81 -13.25 -0.96
N GLU A 342 -20.46 -14.23 -0.37
CA GLU A 342 -19.88 -15.55 -0.10
C GLU A 342 -20.45 -16.59 -1.07
N GLY A 343 -19.58 -17.37 -1.69
CA GLY A 343 -19.94 -18.46 -2.59
C GLY A 343 -20.84 -18.05 -3.77
N PRO A 344 -20.53 -16.94 -4.49
CA PRO A 344 -21.33 -16.61 -5.67
C PRO A 344 -21.29 -17.75 -6.69
N ASP A 345 -22.37 -17.91 -7.42
CA ASP A 345 -22.44 -18.90 -8.51
C ASP A 345 -21.30 -18.65 -9.51
N PRO A 346 -20.60 -19.69 -9.98
CA PRO A 346 -19.53 -19.53 -10.97
C PRO A 346 -19.97 -18.82 -12.25
N SER A 347 -21.22 -18.95 -12.65
CA SER A 347 -21.77 -18.23 -13.81
C SER A 347 -21.85 -16.73 -13.56
N LEU A 348 -22.12 -16.30 -12.33
CA LEU A 348 -22.13 -14.90 -11.94
C LEU A 348 -20.70 -14.31 -11.99
N ILE A 349 -19.70 -15.08 -11.51
CA ILE A 349 -18.28 -14.69 -11.58
C ILE A 349 -17.86 -14.56 -13.06
N ALA A 350 -18.25 -15.51 -13.92
CA ALA A 350 -17.92 -15.47 -15.33
C ALA A 350 -18.58 -14.27 -16.03
N ALA A 351 -19.83 -13.97 -15.72
CA ALA A 351 -20.54 -12.81 -16.26
C ALA A 351 -19.88 -11.50 -15.81
N ALA A 352 -19.52 -11.37 -14.52
CA ALA A 352 -18.81 -10.20 -14.01
C ALA A 352 -17.42 -10.04 -14.65
N TYR A 353 -16.72 -11.15 -14.90
CA TYR A 353 -15.44 -11.12 -15.60
C TYR A 353 -15.58 -10.59 -17.04
N GLY A 354 -16.70 -10.84 -17.70
CA GLY A 354 -17.00 -10.30 -19.02
C GLY A 354 -16.87 -8.77 -19.14
N ALA A 355 -17.14 -8.04 -18.06
CA ALA A 355 -16.99 -6.58 -18.04
C ALA A 355 -15.53 -6.10 -18.08
N VAL A 356 -14.59 -6.94 -17.66
CA VAL A 356 -13.15 -6.64 -17.64
C VAL A 356 -12.38 -7.47 -18.70
N ALA A 357 -13.05 -8.35 -19.42
CA ALA A 357 -12.46 -9.26 -20.40
C ALA A 357 -12.21 -8.55 -21.73
N ALA A 358 -11.12 -7.83 -21.84
CA ALA A 358 -10.62 -7.26 -23.08
C ALA A 358 -9.12 -7.01 -22.95
N GLU A 359 -8.40 -7.02 -24.07
CA GLU A 359 -6.99 -6.65 -24.08
C GLU A 359 -6.80 -5.28 -23.43
N PRO A 360 -5.82 -5.14 -22.49
CA PRO A 360 -5.55 -3.88 -21.81
C PRO A 360 -5.22 -2.80 -22.84
N LYS A 361 -5.92 -1.66 -22.77
CA LYS A 361 -5.61 -0.51 -23.63
C LYS A 361 -4.21 -0.02 -23.32
N LYS A 362 -3.37 0.13 -24.35
CA LYS A 362 -2.07 0.81 -24.20
C LYS A 362 -2.33 2.26 -23.86
N SER A 363 -1.64 2.79 -22.83
CA SER A 363 -1.69 4.21 -22.52
C SER A 363 -1.24 5.05 -23.74
N ALA A 364 -1.77 6.27 -23.87
CA ALA A 364 -1.49 7.17 -25.02
C ALA A 364 0.02 7.51 -25.20
N GLY A 365 0.89 7.11 -24.28
CA GLY A 365 2.35 7.25 -24.34
C GLY A 365 3.14 5.96 -24.65
N GLY A 366 2.45 4.86 -25.04
CA GLY A 366 3.13 3.61 -25.43
C GLY A 366 3.73 2.78 -24.29
N THR A 367 3.75 3.28 -23.08
CA THR A 367 4.18 2.56 -21.88
C THR A 367 2.96 1.93 -21.25
N VAL A 368 2.83 0.62 -21.37
CA VAL A 368 1.83 -0.13 -20.60
C VAL A 368 2.15 0.12 -19.11
N LEU A 369 1.14 0.47 -18.30
CA LEU A 369 1.23 0.56 -16.84
C LEU A 369 1.34 -0.87 -16.22
N LEU A 370 2.18 -1.69 -16.83
CA LEU A 370 2.44 -3.06 -16.40
C LEU A 370 3.51 -3.09 -15.35
#